data_f718faf7fbe169f7eafce8a781ca05dc
#
_entry.id   f718faf7fbe169f7eafce8a781ca05dc
#
_cell.length_a   1.000
_cell.length_b   1.000
_cell.length_c   1.000
_cell.angle_alpha   90.00
_cell.angle_beta   90.00
_cell.angle_gamma   90.00
#
_symmetry.space_group_name_H-M   'P 1'
#
loop_
_entity.id
_entity.type
_entity.pdbx_description
1 polymer ?
#
loop_
_entity_poly.entity_id
_entity_poly.type
_entity_poly.pdbx_seq_one_letter_code
_entity_poly.pdbx_strand_id
1 'polypeptide(L)'
;MNDTMNQKEKLMAFAYVFLLFISITTICCLLIFYYNSDFQVFSQKDFAITKMERIKEYQDVQGRMYPIVDSLYSKINKYNPAVNAMYEENEIKLMINELNNVHNKYSWDTRYKVFLHMSEFYNMWFIDKKNLWSKKENITKFKKDLEECQMKSPDRR
;
A
#
# COMPACT_ATOMS: atom_id res chain seq x y z
N MET A 1 -56.26 37.01 54.60
CA MET A 1 -55.51 36.02 55.38
C MET A 1 -54.04 36.19 54.91
N ASN A 2 -53.24 36.93 55.66
CA ASN A 2 -51.82 37.06 55.44
C ASN A 2 -51.10 36.01 56.27
N ASP A 3 -50.82 34.88 55.67
CA ASP A 3 -49.97 33.87 56.27
C ASP A 3 -48.51 34.42 56.28
N THR A 4 -48.15 34.98 57.44
CA THR A 4 -46.78 35.29 57.78
C THR A 4 -46.05 33.97 58.02
N MET A 5 -45.65 33.32 56.97
CA MET A 5 -44.81 32.15 57.03
C MET A 5 -43.53 32.47 57.84
N ASN A 6 -43.31 31.69 58.90
CA ASN A 6 -42.20 31.87 59.84
C ASN A 6 -40.86 31.87 59.07
N GLN A 7 -39.96 32.77 59.42
CA GLN A 7 -38.65 32.88 58.70
C GLN A 7 -37.94 31.55 58.63
N LYS A 8 -38.09 30.67 59.59
CA LYS A 8 -37.52 29.32 59.56
C LYS A 8 -38.12 28.42 58.49
N GLU A 9 -39.43 28.53 58.23
CA GLU A 9 -40.09 27.76 57.16
C GLU A 9 -39.71 28.23 55.79
N LYS A 10 -39.54 29.54 55.63
CA LYS A 10 -38.98 30.10 54.33
C LYS A 10 -37.57 29.65 54.11
N LEU A 11 -36.74 29.62 55.15
CA LEU A 11 -35.34 29.15 55.01
C LEU A 11 -35.26 27.66 54.65
N MET A 12 -36.10 26.83 55.30
CA MET A 12 -36.19 25.40 55.01
C MET A 12 -36.73 25.14 53.61
N ALA A 13 -37.76 25.84 53.16
CA ALA A 13 -38.24 25.74 51.78
C ALA A 13 -37.18 26.13 50.75
N PHE A 14 -36.46 27.21 51.01
CA PHE A 14 -35.34 27.63 50.15
C PHE A 14 -34.20 26.61 50.12
N ALA A 15 -33.80 26.08 51.29
CA ALA A 15 -32.76 25.04 51.39
C ALA A 15 -33.13 23.76 50.61
N TYR A 16 -34.42 23.36 50.67
CA TYR A 16 -34.92 22.20 49.92
C TYR A 16 -34.83 22.41 48.41
N VAL A 17 -35.31 23.56 47.93
CA VAL A 17 -35.25 23.90 46.49
C VAL A 17 -33.80 23.99 46.01
N PHE A 18 -32.89 24.57 46.82
CA PHE A 18 -31.47 24.68 46.50
C PHE A 18 -30.77 23.31 46.43
N LEU A 19 -31.07 22.40 47.38
CA LEU A 19 -30.58 21.02 47.36
C LEU A 19 -31.08 20.25 46.13
N LEU A 20 -32.34 20.42 45.77
CA LEU A 20 -32.92 19.79 44.58
C LEU A 20 -32.28 20.32 43.31
N PHE A 21 -31.99 21.62 43.20
CA PHE A 21 -31.28 22.22 42.09
C PHE A 21 -29.86 21.66 41.96
N ILE A 22 -29.11 21.58 43.05
CA ILE A 22 -27.75 20.99 43.04
C ILE A 22 -27.79 19.53 42.58
N SER A 23 -28.76 18.73 43.08
CA SER A 23 -28.85 17.31 42.69
C SER A 23 -29.11 17.14 41.19
N ILE A 24 -30.05 17.92 40.65
CA ILE A 24 -30.36 17.87 39.21
C ILE A 24 -29.14 18.31 38.35
N THR A 25 -28.52 19.44 38.73
CA THR A 25 -27.33 19.91 37.98
C THR A 25 -26.18 18.91 38.02
N THR A 26 -25.95 18.26 39.16
CA THR A 26 -24.93 17.21 39.30
C THR A 26 -25.24 16.02 38.43
N ILE A 27 -26.49 15.56 38.39
CA ILE A 27 -26.91 14.45 37.52
C ILE A 27 -26.73 14.83 36.04
N CYS A 28 -27.16 16.02 35.64
CA CYS A 28 -26.97 16.50 34.27
C CYS A 28 -25.50 16.59 33.89
N CYS A 29 -24.65 17.12 34.78
CA CYS A 29 -23.21 17.16 34.54
C CYS A 29 -22.59 15.75 34.39
N LEU A 30 -22.97 14.82 35.25
CA LEU A 30 -22.49 13.44 35.16
C LEU A 30 -22.95 12.77 33.87
N LEU A 31 -24.19 12.96 33.44
CA LEU A 31 -24.69 12.42 32.18
C LEU A 31 -23.96 13.01 30.97
N ILE A 32 -23.73 14.33 30.93
CA ILE A 32 -23.03 14.99 29.86
C ILE A 32 -21.55 14.52 29.82
N PHE A 33 -20.90 14.45 30.99
CA PHE A 33 -19.51 13.99 31.08
C PHE A 33 -19.36 12.52 30.70
N TYR A 34 -20.24 11.66 31.20
CA TYR A 34 -20.26 10.24 30.91
C TYR A 34 -20.55 9.95 29.45
N TYR A 35 -21.49 10.68 28.87
CA TYR A 35 -21.89 10.47 27.46
C TYR A 35 -20.90 11.08 26.46
N ASN A 36 -20.22 12.17 26.80
CA ASN A 36 -19.36 12.90 25.86
C ASN A 36 -17.87 12.56 26.00
N SER A 37 -17.44 11.96 27.11
CA SER A 37 -16.02 11.81 27.42
C SER A 37 -15.37 10.55 26.85
N ASP A 38 -16.09 9.44 26.65
CA ASP A 38 -15.44 8.14 26.47
C ASP A 38 -15.32 7.63 25.05
N PHE A 39 -16.17 8.03 24.11
CA PHE A 39 -16.22 7.34 22.83
C PHE A 39 -15.45 7.99 21.68
N GLN A 40 -15.39 9.30 21.59
CA GLN A 40 -14.76 9.94 20.41
C GLN A 40 -13.24 10.13 20.55
N VAL A 41 -12.76 10.45 21.72
CA VAL A 41 -11.32 10.74 21.91
C VAL A 41 -10.50 9.45 21.88
N PHE A 42 -10.98 8.37 22.50
CA PHE A 42 -10.31 7.06 22.46
C PHE A 42 -10.38 6.45 21.07
N SER A 43 -11.52 6.49 20.40
CA SER A 43 -11.69 5.98 19.04
C SER A 43 -10.80 6.71 18.01
N GLN A 44 -10.62 8.02 18.14
CA GLN A 44 -9.73 8.79 17.25
C GLN A 44 -8.26 8.48 17.50
N LYS A 45 -7.87 8.27 18.74
CA LYS A 45 -6.50 7.93 19.11
C LYS A 45 -6.12 6.54 18.63
N ASP A 46 -6.97 5.55 18.84
CA ASP A 46 -6.76 4.18 18.36
C ASP A 46 -6.74 4.12 16.83
N PHE A 47 -7.59 4.87 16.16
CA PHE A 47 -7.60 4.99 14.72
C PHE A 47 -6.29 5.64 14.18
N ALA A 48 -5.80 6.68 14.85
CA ALA A 48 -4.54 7.33 14.48
C ALA A 48 -3.34 6.39 14.69
N ILE A 49 -3.31 5.64 15.79
CA ILE A 49 -2.26 4.64 16.08
C ILE A 49 -2.27 3.55 15.00
N THR A 50 -3.44 2.96 14.71
CA THR A 50 -3.58 1.93 13.68
C THR A 50 -3.15 2.43 12.30
N LYS A 51 -3.48 3.69 11.94
CA LYS A 51 -2.99 4.29 10.70
C LYS A 51 -1.46 4.45 10.67
N MET A 52 -0.87 4.90 11.77
CA MET A 52 0.59 5.04 11.86
C MET A 52 1.29 3.69 11.76
N GLU A 53 0.78 2.64 12.42
CA GLU A 53 1.30 1.29 12.32
C GLU A 53 1.26 0.75 10.88
N ARG A 54 0.15 0.93 10.18
CA ARG A 54 0.02 0.55 8.77
C ARG A 54 0.98 1.31 7.84
N ILE A 55 1.21 2.60 8.12
CA ILE A 55 2.18 3.39 7.35
C ILE A 55 3.59 2.86 7.58
N LYS A 56 3.93 2.59 8.83
CA LYS A 56 5.24 2.04 9.21
C LYS A 56 5.46 0.66 8.58
N GLU A 57 4.46 -0.23 8.66
CA GLU A 57 4.53 -1.54 8.01
C GLU A 57 4.78 -1.43 6.50
N TYR A 58 4.07 -0.51 5.82
CA TYR A 58 4.28 -0.27 4.39
C TYR A 58 5.69 0.24 4.10
N GLN A 59 6.21 1.17 4.91
CA GLN A 59 7.57 1.69 4.77
C GLN A 59 8.64 0.61 4.99
N ASP A 60 8.43 -0.26 5.97
CA ASP A 60 9.32 -1.38 6.25
C ASP A 60 9.34 -2.39 5.09
N VAL A 61 8.17 -2.67 4.48
CA VAL A 61 8.09 -3.52 3.28
C VAL A 61 8.77 -2.86 2.10
N GLN A 62 8.52 -1.57 1.88
CA GLN A 62 9.16 -0.80 0.81
C GLN A 62 10.68 -0.80 0.95
N GLY A 63 11.19 -0.59 2.18
CA GLY A 63 12.63 -0.63 2.46
C GLY A 63 13.27 -1.99 2.15
N ARG A 64 12.56 -3.10 2.42
CA ARG A 64 13.03 -4.45 2.07
C ARG A 64 12.98 -4.74 0.58
N MET A 65 11.99 -4.21 -0.14
CA MET A 65 11.82 -4.45 -1.57
C MET A 65 12.73 -3.58 -2.44
N TYR A 66 13.16 -2.43 -1.96
CA TYR A 66 14.02 -1.51 -2.70
C TYR A 66 15.29 -2.18 -3.27
N PRO A 67 16.12 -2.90 -2.49
CA PRO A 67 17.32 -3.56 -3.02
C PRO A 67 16.99 -4.68 -4.01
N ILE A 68 15.83 -5.34 -3.88
CA ILE A 68 15.37 -6.37 -4.82
C ILE A 68 15.04 -5.73 -6.17
N VAL A 69 14.33 -4.61 -6.16
CA VAL A 69 13.98 -3.86 -7.37
C VAL A 69 15.23 -3.34 -8.08
N ASP A 70 16.21 -2.79 -7.35
CA ASP A 70 17.46 -2.31 -7.91
C ASP A 70 18.29 -3.45 -8.51
N SER A 71 18.37 -4.58 -7.81
CA SER A 71 19.02 -5.80 -8.31
C SER A 71 18.33 -6.32 -9.57
N LEU A 72 17.00 -6.37 -9.57
CA LEU A 72 16.20 -6.82 -10.71
C LEU A 72 16.42 -5.92 -11.94
N TYR A 73 16.41 -4.61 -11.76
CA TYR A 73 16.76 -3.64 -12.81
C TYR A 73 18.15 -3.93 -13.42
N SER A 74 19.14 -4.07 -12.54
CA SER A 74 20.52 -4.36 -12.98
C SER A 74 20.64 -5.68 -13.73
N LYS A 75 20.00 -6.75 -13.25
CA LYS A 75 20.00 -8.07 -13.87
C LYS A 75 19.32 -8.07 -15.23
N ILE A 76 18.13 -7.49 -15.35
CA ILE A 76 17.45 -7.38 -16.64
C ILE A 76 18.28 -6.56 -17.61
N ASN A 77 18.91 -5.47 -17.16
CA ASN A 77 19.74 -4.64 -18.04
C ASN A 77 20.98 -5.39 -18.56
N LYS A 78 21.63 -6.19 -17.72
CA LYS A 78 22.82 -6.97 -18.06
C LYS A 78 22.49 -8.28 -18.77
N TYR A 79 21.26 -8.77 -18.66
CA TYR A 79 20.84 -10.04 -19.25
C TYR A 79 21.12 -10.10 -20.74
N ASN A 80 21.87 -11.12 -21.16
CA ASN A 80 22.18 -11.38 -22.58
C ASN A 80 21.49 -12.66 -23.05
N PRO A 81 20.43 -12.55 -23.88
CA PRO A 81 19.70 -13.72 -24.38
C PRO A 81 20.52 -14.64 -25.30
N ALA A 82 21.67 -14.18 -25.82
CA ALA A 82 22.54 -14.99 -26.67
C ALA A 82 23.22 -16.13 -25.91
N VAL A 83 23.47 -15.93 -24.62
CA VAL A 83 24.02 -16.94 -23.74
C VAL A 83 22.87 -17.74 -23.16
N ASN A 84 22.93 -19.08 -23.20
CA ASN A 84 21.88 -19.92 -22.60
C ASN A 84 21.97 -19.86 -21.07
N ALA A 85 21.58 -18.71 -20.52
CA ALA A 85 21.67 -18.37 -19.10
C ALA A 85 20.36 -18.71 -18.39
N MET A 86 19.97 -19.99 -18.40
CA MET A 86 18.75 -20.48 -17.74
C MET A 86 18.73 -20.11 -16.24
N TYR A 87 19.89 -20.06 -15.60
CA TYR A 87 20.00 -19.64 -14.20
C TYR A 87 19.60 -18.17 -13.99
N GLU A 88 20.15 -17.26 -14.82
CA GLU A 88 19.84 -15.83 -14.75
C GLU A 88 18.37 -15.56 -15.08
N GLU A 89 17.81 -16.27 -16.05
CA GLU A 89 16.38 -16.16 -16.40
C GLU A 89 15.49 -16.57 -15.23
N ASN A 90 15.80 -17.68 -14.58
CA ASN A 90 15.04 -18.16 -13.43
C ASN A 90 15.18 -17.21 -12.24
N GLU A 91 16.32 -16.65 -12.01
CA GLU A 91 16.57 -15.69 -10.94
C GLU A 91 15.74 -14.40 -11.16
N ILE A 92 15.72 -13.87 -12.40
CA ILE A 92 14.88 -12.71 -12.75
C ILE A 92 13.41 -13.03 -12.51
N LYS A 93 12.93 -14.20 -12.94
CA LYS A 93 11.53 -14.63 -12.72
C LYS A 93 11.19 -14.77 -11.22
N LEU A 94 12.13 -15.30 -10.42
CA LEU A 94 11.93 -15.40 -8.98
C LEU A 94 11.77 -14.02 -8.32
N MET A 95 12.61 -13.05 -8.69
CA MET A 95 12.52 -11.69 -8.17
C MET A 95 11.21 -11.00 -8.59
N ILE A 96 10.75 -11.20 -9.84
CA ILE A 96 9.47 -10.69 -10.31
C ILE A 96 8.31 -11.30 -9.50
N ASN A 97 8.35 -12.62 -9.24
CA ASN A 97 7.35 -13.30 -8.44
C ASN A 97 7.36 -12.84 -6.98
N GLU A 98 8.53 -12.49 -6.44
CA GLU A 98 8.64 -11.95 -5.07
C GLU A 98 7.88 -10.63 -4.94
N LEU A 99 8.00 -9.71 -5.91
CA LEU A 99 7.21 -8.48 -5.96
C LEU A 99 5.70 -8.76 -6.01
N ASN A 100 5.28 -9.72 -6.85
CA ASN A 100 3.88 -10.11 -6.95
C ASN A 100 3.35 -10.72 -5.63
N ASN A 101 4.16 -11.53 -4.96
CA ASN A 101 3.81 -12.14 -3.68
C ASN A 101 3.60 -11.11 -2.57
N VAL A 102 4.34 -9.99 -2.58
CA VAL A 102 4.10 -8.88 -1.65
C VAL A 102 2.70 -8.32 -1.84
N HIS A 103 2.26 -8.07 -3.08
CA HIS A 103 0.90 -7.63 -3.35
C HIS A 103 -0.14 -8.66 -2.88
N ASN A 104 0.06 -9.93 -3.19
CA ASN A 104 -0.89 -10.99 -2.81
C ASN A 104 -1.05 -11.11 -1.29
N LYS A 105 0.05 -10.95 -0.54
CA LYS A 105 0.04 -10.97 0.93
C LYS A 105 -0.75 -9.81 1.54
N TYR A 106 -0.69 -8.64 0.92
CA TYR A 106 -1.30 -7.39 1.42
C TYR A 106 -2.41 -6.88 0.49
N SER A 107 -3.13 -7.77 -0.18
CA SER A 107 -4.15 -7.44 -1.19
C SER A 107 -5.29 -6.56 -0.69
N TRP A 108 -5.53 -6.54 0.64
CA TRP A 108 -6.52 -5.71 1.31
C TRP A 108 -6.15 -4.20 1.33
N ASP A 109 -4.87 -3.85 1.11
CA ASP A 109 -4.39 -2.46 1.12
C ASP A 109 -3.97 -2.03 -0.28
N THR A 110 -4.67 -1.05 -0.84
CA THR A 110 -4.47 -0.55 -2.20
C THR A 110 -3.07 0.01 -2.46
N ARG A 111 -2.34 0.42 -1.44
CA ARG A 111 -0.95 0.92 -1.57
C ARG A 111 -0.01 -0.15 -2.13
N TYR A 112 -0.25 -1.41 -1.80
CA TYR A 112 0.57 -2.53 -2.27
C TYR A 112 0.35 -2.89 -3.74
N LYS A 113 -0.63 -2.30 -4.43
CA LYS A 113 -0.80 -2.44 -5.89
C LYS A 113 0.42 -1.96 -6.68
N VAL A 114 1.23 -1.06 -6.09
CA VAL A 114 2.48 -0.64 -6.74
C VAL A 114 3.40 -1.83 -7.02
N PHE A 115 3.48 -2.80 -6.11
CA PHE A 115 4.31 -4.00 -6.30
C PHE A 115 3.77 -4.90 -7.41
N LEU A 116 2.45 -5.00 -7.58
CA LEU A 116 1.83 -5.69 -8.71
C LEU A 116 2.24 -5.02 -10.03
N HIS A 117 2.04 -3.71 -10.14
CA HIS A 117 2.39 -3.00 -11.37
C HIS A 117 3.89 -3.03 -11.67
N MET A 118 4.73 -3.00 -10.64
CA MET A 118 6.17 -3.19 -10.81
C MET A 118 6.50 -4.59 -11.32
N SER A 119 5.89 -5.64 -10.79
CA SER A 119 6.11 -7.02 -11.25
C SER A 119 5.68 -7.20 -12.72
N GLU A 120 4.52 -6.64 -13.10
CA GLU A 120 4.04 -6.66 -14.48
C GLU A 120 4.97 -5.88 -15.42
N PHE A 121 5.41 -4.68 -15.02
CA PHE A 121 6.33 -3.87 -15.80
C PHE A 121 7.66 -4.59 -16.05
N TYR A 122 8.28 -5.14 -15.01
CA TYR A 122 9.55 -5.84 -15.16
C TYR A 122 9.40 -7.14 -15.97
N ASN A 123 8.27 -7.82 -15.84
CA ASN A 123 7.99 -8.99 -16.66
C ASN A 123 7.85 -8.63 -18.16
N MET A 124 7.11 -7.59 -18.47
CA MET A 124 7.01 -7.08 -19.86
C MET A 124 8.37 -6.67 -20.40
N TRP A 125 9.13 -5.89 -19.65
CA TRP A 125 10.45 -5.46 -20.08
C TRP A 125 11.41 -6.62 -20.32
N PHE A 126 11.39 -7.63 -19.47
CA PHE A 126 12.20 -8.83 -19.65
C PHE A 126 11.81 -9.62 -20.93
N ILE A 127 10.50 -9.80 -21.17
CA ILE A 127 9.99 -10.45 -22.38
C ILE A 127 10.36 -9.65 -23.63
N ASP A 128 10.20 -8.35 -23.61
CA ASP A 128 10.53 -7.46 -24.72
C ASP A 128 12.01 -7.53 -25.07
N LYS A 129 12.88 -7.60 -24.08
CA LYS A 129 14.31 -7.76 -24.30
C LYS A 129 14.65 -9.08 -24.99
N LYS A 130 14.01 -10.18 -24.61
CA LYS A 130 14.14 -11.49 -25.28
C LYS A 130 13.63 -11.44 -26.72
N ASN A 131 12.46 -10.85 -26.93
CA ASN A 131 11.84 -10.73 -28.25
C ASN A 131 12.67 -9.84 -29.19
N LEU A 132 13.19 -8.72 -28.69
CA LEU A 132 14.02 -7.82 -29.46
C LEU A 132 15.30 -8.50 -29.93
N TRP A 133 15.92 -9.27 -29.03
CA TRP A 133 17.11 -10.03 -29.38
C TRP A 133 16.84 -11.09 -30.48
N SER A 134 15.76 -11.89 -30.30
CA SER A 134 15.34 -12.91 -31.27
C SER A 134 15.03 -12.30 -32.65
N LYS A 135 14.33 -11.15 -32.68
CA LYS A 135 14.05 -10.44 -33.94
C LYS A 135 15.39 -9.96 -34.62
N LYS A 136 16.32 -9.46 -33.82
CA LYS A 136 17.61 -9.00 -34.31
C LYS A 136 18.44 -10.14 -34.90
N GLU A 137 18.47 -11.30 -34.26
CA GLU A 137 19.12 -12.51 -34.75
C GLU A 137 18.47 -12.98 -36.05
N ASN A 138 17.16 -13.04 -36.14
CA ASN A 138 16.43 -13.42 -37.36
C ASN A 138 16.76 -12.47 -38.52
N ILE A 139 16.78 -11.15 -38.28
CA ILE A 139 17.15 -10.16 -39.31
C ILE A 139 18.59 -10.42 -39.81
N THR A 140 19.51 -10.70 -38.91
CA THR A 140 20.91 -10.98 -39.26
C THR A 140 21.03 -12.26 -40.10
N LYS A 141 20.26 -13.30 -39.72
CA LYS A 141 20.19 -14.56 -40.49
C LYS A 141 19.63 -14.34 -41.89
N PHE A 142 18.48 -13.63 -41.98
CA PHE A 142 17.88 -13.35 -43.30
C PHE A 142 18.79 -12.52 -44.20
N LYS A 143 19.53 -11.56 -43.65
CA LYS A 143 20.53 -10.79 -44.44
C LYS A 143 21.63 -11.70 -45.02
N LYS A 144 22.13 -12.60 -44.16
CA LYS A 144 23.16 -13.57 -44.61
C LYS A 144 22.62 -14.52 -45.70
N ASP A 145 21.42 -15.06 -45.51
CA ASP A 145 20.76 -15.94 -46.46
C ASP A 145 20.49 -15.22 -47.81
N LEU A 146 20.14 -13.94 -47.76
CA LEU A 146 19.99 -13.11 -48.96
C LEU A 146 21.31 -12.89 -49.70
N GLU A 147 22.36 -12.55 -48.97
CA GLU A 147 23.72 -12.38 -49.55
C GLU A 147 24.22 -13.68 -50.20
N GLU A 148 24.01 -14.83 -49.53
CA GLU A 148 24.35 -16.13 -50.12
C GLU A 148 23.55 -16.44 -51.39
N CYS A 149 22.26 -16.09 -51.40
CA CYS A 149 21.40 -16.28 -52.56
C CYS A 149 21.83 -15.40 -53.73
N GLN A 150 22.23 -14.16 -53.49
CA GLN A 150 22.74 -13.22 -54.49
C GLN A 150 24.08 -13.70 -55.06
N MET A 151 24.98 -14.22 -54.22
CA MET A 151 26.26 -14.75 -54.66
C MET A 151 26.13 -16.04 -55.50
N LYS A 152 25.13 -16.89 -55.22
CA LYS A 152 24.85 -18.13 -55.95
C LYS A 152 24.02 -17.92 -57.21
N SER A 153 23.53 -16.74 -57.49
CA SER A 153 22.85 -16.37 -58.72
C SER A 153 23.69 -15.40 -59.57
N PRO A 154 24.87 -15.82 -60.06
CA PRO A 154 25.62 -15.04 -61.03
C PRO A 154 24.94 -15.20 -62.39
N ASP A 155 24.27 -14.11 -62.79
CA ASP A 155 24.04 -13.81 -64.21
C ASP A 155 23.34 -14.90 -65.07
N ARG A 156 22.01 -14.95 -64.99
CA ARG A 156 21.23 -15.39 -66.16
C ARG A 156 20.94 -14.15 -67.03
N ARG A 157 21.91 -13.72 -67.77
CA ARG A 157 21.74 -12.95 -69.00
C ARG A 157 21.98 -13.80 -70.21
#